data_4ee001231b68ae7f0c302bd8b6764f0d
#
_entry.id   4ee001231b68ae7f0c302bd8b6764f0d
#
_cell.length_a   1.000
_cell.length_b   1.000
_cell.length_c   1.000
_cell.angle_alpha   90.00
_cell.angle_beta   90.00
_cell.angle_gamma   90.00
#
_symmetry.space_group_name_H-M   'P 1'
#
loop_
_entity.id
_entity.type
_entity.pdbx_description
1 polymer ?
#
loop_
_entity_poly.entity_id
_entity_poly.type
_entity_poly.pdbx_seq_one_letter_code
_entity_poly.pdbx_strand_id
1 'polypeptide(L)'
;MKNNLKIRKEFLILLISVFFASCLTNVEERTIEEEPDACADITFAVNIKPIIDANCIQCHGSGGNSPNLTSYSFINASAASVKDAVASRRMPQGGSLTQDEIDAIVCWVENGALNN
;
A
#
# COMPACT_ATOMS: atom_id res chain seq x y z
N MET A 1 -8.07 45.42 -52.19
CA MET A 1 -7.81 45.22 -50.74
C MET A 1 -8.83 44.32 -50.01
N LYS A 2 -10.03 44.08 -50.54
CA LYS A 2 -11.03 43.21 -49.85
C LYS A 2 -10.77 41.69 -49.90
N ASN A 3 -9.99 41.22 -50.88
CA ASN A 3 -9.73 39.77 -51.05
C ASN A 3 -8.69 39.21 -50.06
N ASN A 4 -7.72 40.02 -49.66
CA ASN A 4 -6.70 39.57 -48.74
C ASN A 4 -7.21 39.35 -47.29
N LEU A 5 -8.25 40.07 -46.92
CA LEU A 5 -8.86 39.94 -45.58
C LEU A 5 -9.71 38.66 -45.45
N LYS A 6 -10.35 38.25 -46.57
CA LYS A 6 -11.14 37.02 -46.64
C LYS A 6 -10.23 35.77 -46.53
N ILE A 7 -9.14 35.76 -47.30
CA ILE A 7 -8.16 34.69 -47.28
C ILE A 7 -7.51 34.55 -45.90
N ARG A 8 -7.20 35.65 -45.23
CA ARG A 8 -6.65 35.63 -43.88
C ARG A 8 -7.57 35.08 -42.83
N LYS A 9 -8.91 35.35 -42.97
CA LYS A 9 -9.93 34.78 -42.06
C LYS A 9 -10.10 33.28 -42.25
N GLU A 10 -10.18 32.82 -43.49
CA GLU A 10 -10.28 31.37 -43.78
C GLU A 10 -9.06 30.61 -43.31
N PHE A 11 -7.86 31.20 -43.49
CA PHE A 11 -6.60 30.58 -42.98
C PHE A 11 -6.54 30.53 -41.47
N LEU A 12 -7.07 31.54 -40.77
CA LEU A 12 -7.12 31.59 -39.31
C LEU A 12 -8.10 30.55 -38.75
N ILE A 13 -9.25 30.36 -39.42
CA ILE A 13 -10.26 29.33 -39.02
C ILE A 13 -9.67 27.91 -39.21
N LEU A 14 -8.93 27.70 -40.32
CA LEU A 14 -8.29 26.42 -40.61
C LEU A 14 -7.19 26.08 -39.59
N LEU A 15 -6.40 27.07 -39.16
CA LEU A 15 -5.39 26.89 -38.10
C LEU A 15 -6.01 26.59 -36.75
N ILE A 16 -7.12 27.22 -36.38
CA ILE A 16 -7.83 26.97 -35.11
C ILE A 16 -8.43 25.57 -35.09
N SER A 17 -8.97 25.06 -36.22
CA SER A 17 -9.54 23.71 -36.29
C SER A 17 -8.50 22.60 -36.14
N VAL A 18 -7.25 22.83 -36.56
CA VAL A 18 -6.17 21.86 -36.40
C VAL A 18 -5.70 21.75 -34.94
N PHE A 19 -5.79 22.83 -34.16
CA PHE A 19 -5.43 22.81 -32.74
C PHE A 19 -6.45 22.06 -31.86
N PHE A 20 -7.73 21.98 -32.26
CA PHE A 20 -8.75 21.25 -31.50
C PHE A 20 -8.80 19.75 -31.78
N ALA A 21 -8.16 19.27 -32.86
CA ALA A 21 -8.13 17.86 -33.20
C ALA A 21 -7.04 17.06 -32.45
N SER A 22 -6.12 17.73 -31.73
CA SER A 22 -4.98 17.08 -31.09
C SER A 22 -5.24 16.57 -29.66
N CYS A 23 -6.44 16.75 -29.11
CA CYS A 23 -6.72 16.35 -27.72
C CYS A 23 -7.58 15.08 -27.56
N LEU A 24 -7.81 14.30 -28.62
CA LEU A 24 -8.72 13.15 -28.55
C LEU A 24 -8.11 11.78 -28.82
N THR A 25 -6.79 11.66 -28.83
CA THR A 25 -6.15 10.35 -29.02
C THR A 25 -5.01 10.16 -28.06
N ASN A 26 -5.29 9.97 -26.78
CA ASN A 26 -4.47 9.21 -25.83
C ASN A 26 -5.32 8.92 -24.58
N VAL A 27 -6.44 8.27 -24.76
CA VAL A 27 -6.91 7.32 -23.76
C VAL A 27 -6.18 6.03 -24.09
N GLU A 28 -4.93 5.96 -23.66
CA GLU A 28 -4.26 4.71 -23.44
C GLU A 28 -5.11 4.01 -22.38
N GLU A 29 -5.88 3.04 -22.84
CA GLU A 29 -6.56 2.07 -22.01
C GLU A 29 -5.44 1.37 -21.24
N ARG A 30 -5.06 1.96 -20.09
CA ARG A 30 -4.30 1.23 -19.09
C ARG A 30 -5.22 0.09 -18.69
N THR A 31 -5.04 -1.06 -19.28
CA THR A 31 -5.28 -2.29 -18.59
C THR A 31 -4.54 -2.13 -17.28
N ILE A 32 -5.29 -1.85 -16.22
CA ILE A 32 -4.83 -2.04 -14.86
C ILE A 32 -4.66 -3.56 -14.82
N GLU A 33 -3.46 -4.05 -15.13
CA GLU A 33 -2.99 -5.29 -14.55
C GLU A 33 -3.01 -4.97 -13.06
N GLU A 34 -4.06 -5.41 -12.36
CA GLU A 34 -4.03 -5.48 -10.92
C GLU A 34 -2.80 -6.33 -10.61
N GLU A 35 -1.71 -5.66 -10.22
CA GLU A 35 -0.62 -6.38 -9.56
C GLU A 35 -1.28 -7.16 -8.43
N PRO A 36 -1.02 -8.47 -8.32
CA PRO A 36 -1.62 -9.27 -7.27
C PRO A 36 -1.34 -8.56 -5.95
N ASP A 37 -2.42 -8.23 -5.23
CA ASP A 37 -2.33 -7.57 -3.94
C ASP A 37 -1.44 -8.42 -3.04
N ALA A 38 -0.21 -7.98 -2.83
CA ALA A 38 0.78 -8.70 -2.03
C ALA A 38 0.28 -8.98 -0.60
N CYS A 39 -0.79 -8.32 -0.19
CA CYS A 39 -1.44 -8.48 1.09
C CYS A 39 -2.63 -9.45 1.09
N ALA A 40 -3.11 -9.90 -0.09
CA ALA A 40 -4.35 -10.67 -0.19
C ALA A 40 -4.31 -12.02 0.54
N ASP A 41 -3.16 -12.66 0.56
CA ASP A 41 -2.98 -14.01 1.14
C ASP A 41 -2.45 -14.00 2.59
N ILE A 42 -2.31 -12.83 3.20
CA ILE A 42 -1.78 -12.72 4.55
C ILE A 42 -2.88 -13.01 5.58
N THR A 43 -2.68 -14.08 6.36
CA THR A 43 -3.57 -14.50 7.43
C THR A 43 -2.90 -14.49 8.79
N PHE A 44 -3.69 -14.31 9.85
CA PHE A 44 -3.17 -14.35 11.22
C PHE A 44 -2.53 -15.70 11.56
N ALA A 45 -3.25 -16.79 11.29
CA ALA A 45 -2.84 -18.12 11.72
C ALA A 45 -1.56 -18.62 11.01
N VAL A 46 -1.43 -18.33 9.71
CA VAL A 46 -0.34 -18.88 8.89
C VAL A 46 0.88 -17.96 8.87
N ASN A 47 0.65 -16.64 8.79
CA ASN A 47 1.74 -15.69 8.59
C ASN A 47 2.12 -14.95 9.87
N ILE A 48 1.15 -14.41 10.61
CA ILE A 48 1.44 -13.47 11.70
C ILE A 48 1.79 -14.18 13.00
N LYS A 49 0.97 -15.16 13.39
CA LYS A 49 1.17 -15.89 14.66
C LYS A 49 2.58 -16.52 14.75
N PRO A 50 3.11 -17.19 13.72
CA PRO A 50 4.47 -17.73 13.76
C PRO A 50 5.55 -16.65 13.91
N ILE A 51 5.42 -15.49 13.26
CA ILE A 51 6.37 -14.38 13.40
C ILE A 51 6.36 -13.86 14.85
N ILE A 52 5.18 -13.63 15.42
CA ILE A 52 5.04 -13.16 16.80
C ILE A 52 5.62 -14.18 17.78
N ASP A 53 5.31 -15.47 17.62
CA ASP A 53 5.81 -16.53 18.49
C ASP A 53 7.34 -16.66 18.47
N ALA A 54 7.94 -16.53 17.30
CA ALA A 54 9.37 -16.68 17.15
C ALA A 54 10.16 -15.45 17.66
N ASN A 55 9.61 -14.24 17.50
CA ASN A 55 10.39 -13.01 17.64
C ASN A 55 9.93 -12.10 18.79
N CYS A 56 8.71 -12.27 19.32
CA CYS A 56 8.12 -11.29 20.23
C CYS A 56 7.81 -11.85 21.62
N ILE A 57 7.26 -13.07 21.73
CA ILE A 57 6.76 -13.60 23.01
C ILE A 57 7.86 -13.88 24.01
N GLN A 58 9.12 -13.97 23.58
CA GLN A 58 10.25 -14.12 24.50
C GLN A 58 10.31 -12.95 25.50
N CYS A 59 10.00 -11.75 25.06
CA CYS A 59 9.95 -10.56 25.89
C CYS A 59 8.51 -10.11 26.22
N HIS A 60 7.57 -10.35 25.30
CA HIS A 60 6.16 -9.94 25.38
C HIS A 60 5.20 -11.09 25.70
N GLY A 61 5.72 -12.13 26.39
CA GLY A 61 4.95 -13.25 26.89
C GLY A 61 4.17 -12.93 28.17
N SER A 62 3.55 -13.98 28.75
CA SER A 62 2.81 -13.85 30.02
C SER A 62 3.77 -13.45 31.15
N GLY A 63 3.50 -12.35 31.81
CA GLY A 63 4.34 -11.80 32.87
C GLY A 63 5.60 -11.04 32.38
N GLY A 64 5.78 -10.92 31.07
CA GLY A 64 6.86 -10.14 30.45
C GLY A 64 6.53 -8.66 30.25
N ASN A 65 7.21 -8.04 29.31
CA ASN A 65 7.01 -6.63 28.97
C ASN A 65 5.62 -6.39 28.33
N SER A 66 5.05 -5.23 28.58
CA SER A 66 3.82 -4.78 27.90
C SER A 66 4.15 -4.29 26.46
N PRO A 67 3.28 -4.59 25.47
CA PRO A 67 2.05 -5.36 25.55
C PRO A 67 2.31 -6.88 25.64
N ASN A 68 1.36 -7.63 26.23
CA ASN A 68 1.35 -9.08 26.13
C ASN A 68 0.91 -9.50 24.73
N LEU A 69 1.66 -10.40 24.08
CA LEU A 69 1.41 -10.83 22.69
C LEU A 69 1.16 -12.34 22.58
N THR A 70 0.64 -12.98 23.63
CA THR A 70 0.45 -14.44 23.68
C THR A 70 -0.82 -14.93 23.01
N SER A 71 -1.83 -14.09 22.83
CA SER A 71 -3.09 -14.46 22.21
C SER A 71 -3.51 -13.49 21.13
N TYR A 72 -4.35 -13.95 20.19
CA TYR A 72 -4.90 -13.08 19.16
C TYR A 72 -5.52 -11.80 19.74
N SER A 73 -6.33 -11.89 20.80
CA SER A 73 -7.00 -10.72 21.36
C SER A 73 -6.02 -9.66 21.88
N PHE A 74 -4.92 -10.08 22.48
CA PHE A 74 -3.88 -9.15 22.94
C PHE A 74 -3.08 -8.56 21.78
N ILE A 75 -2.76 -9.38 20.79
CA ILE A 75 -2.03 -8.95 19.59
C ILE A 75 -2.89 -7.96 18.82
N ASN A 76 -4.17 -8.26 18.59
CA ASN A 76 -5.11 -7.39 17.90
C ASN A 76 -5.30 -6.04 18.63
N ALA A 77 -5.46 -6.06 19.95
CA ALA A 77 -5.56 -4.83 20.75
C ALA A 77 -4.32 -3.93 20.65
N SER A 78 -3.17 -4.49 20.29
CA SER A 78 -1.88 -3.80 20.17
C SER A 78 -1.42 -3.68 18.71
N ALA A 79 -2.24 -4.09 17.74
CA ALA A 79 -1.80 -4.29 16.34
C ALA A 79 -1.16 -3.05 15.72
N ALA A 80 -1.77 -1.88 15.90
CA ALA A 80 -1.22 -0.61 15.41
C ALA A 80 0.15 -0.30 16.00
N SER A 81 0.32 -0.51 17.31
CA SER A 81 1.60 -0.27 18.00
C SER A 81 2.66 -1.28 17.59
N VAL A 82 2.28 -2.54 17.35
CA VAL A 82 3.17 -3.59 16.84
C VAL A 82 3.64 -3.21 15.43
N LYS A 83 2.71 -2.84 14.52
CA LYS A 83 3.03 -2.37 13.17
C LYS A 83 4.04 -1.23 13.21
N ASP A 84 3.77 -0.18 13.98
CA ASP A 84 4.65 0.99 14.06
C ASP A 84 6.04 0.64 14.63
N ALA A 85 6.10 -0.25 15.60
CA ALA A 85 7.35 -0.68 16.21
C ALA A 85 8.22 -1.50 15.27
N VAL A 86 7.63 -2.41 14.49
CA VAL A 86 8.39 -3.24 13.53
C VAL A 86 8.73 -2.47 12.26
N ALA A 87 7.82 -1.65 11.73
CA ALA A 87 8.06 -0.83 10.54
C ALA A 87 9.19 0.19 10.77
N SER A 88 9.26 0.76 11.98
CA SER A 88 10.35 1.65 12.37
C SER A 88 11.61 0.92 12.88
N ARG A 89 11.61 -0.43 12.85
CA ARG A 89 12.70 -1.29 13.33
C ARG A 89 13.12 -1.03 14.79
N ARG A 90 12.21 -0.49 15.62
CA ARG A 90 12.42 -0.34 17.07
C ARG A 90 12.26 -1.68 17.80
N MET A 91 11.53 -2.61 17.20
CA MET A 91 11.35 -3.97 17.68
C MET A 91 11.61 -4.99 16.56
N PRO A 92 12.08 -6.19 16.91
CA PRO A 92 12.52 -6.65 18.23
C PRO A 92 13.84 -6.02 18.67
N GLN A 93 14.00 -5.77 20.00
CA GLN A 93 15.29 -5.33 20.54
C GLN A 93 16.26 -6.50 20.58
N GLY A 94 17.46 -6.31 20.03
CA GLY A 94 18.49 -7.35 19.98
C GLY A 94 18.29 -8.42 18.91
N GLY A 95 17.30 -8.26 18.03
CA GLY A 95 17.03 -9.10 16.87
C GLY A 95 16.62 -8.26 15.67
N SER A 96 16.34 -8.91 14.54
CA SER A 96 15.83 -8.25 13.35
C SER A 96 14.79 -9.13 12.65
N LEU A 97 13.69 -8.55 12.22
CA LEU A 97 12.77 -9.15 11.27
C LEU A 97 13.29 -8.95 9.85
N THR A 98 13.04 -9.91 8.98
CA THR A 98 13.20 -9.73 7.54
C THR A 98 12.20 -8.70 7.01
N GLN A 99 12.45 -8.18 5.82
CA GLN A 99 11.49 -7.24 5.22
C GLN A 99 10.14 -7.89 4.97
N ASP A 100 10.13 -9.14 4.51
CA ASP A 100 8.91 -9.92 4.27
C ASP A 100 8.07 -10.11 5.55
N GLU A 101 8.71 -10.34 6.70
CA GLU A 101 8.02 -10.45 7.99
C GLU A 101 7.42 -9.10 8.43
N ILE A 102 8.13 -8.01 8.19
CA ILE A 102 7.62 -6.66 8.46
C ILE A 102 6.42 -6.37 7.56
N ASP A 103 6.56 -6.63 6.27
CA ASP A 103 5.52 -6.38 5.28
C ASP A 103 4.26 -7.23 5.57
N ALA A 104 4.43 -8.48 5.96
CA ALA A 104 3.32 -9.33 6.39
C ALA A 104 2.56 -8.73 7.59
N ILE A 105 3.26 -8.24 8.62
CA ILE A 105 2.62 -7.61 9.78
C ILE A 105 1.90 -6.32 9.36
N VAL A 106 2.53 -5.50 8.51
CA VAL A 106 1.93 -4.26 7.99
C VAL A 106 0.66 -4.58 7.22
N CYS A 107 0.72 -5.50 6.25
CA CYS A 107 -0.42 -5.96 5.46
C CYS A 107 -1.58 -6.44 6.34
N TRP A 108 -1.29 -7.31 7.31
CA TRP A 108 -2.31 -7.84 8.19
C TRP A 108 -3.02 -6.74 8.98
N VAL A 109 -2.28 -5.78 9.52
CA VAL A 109 -2.86 -4.67 10.28
C VAL A 109 -3.70 -3.76 9.38
N GLU A 110 -3.22 -3.46 8.18
CA GLU A 110 -3.94 -2.63 7.20
C GLU A 110 -5.21 -3.29 6.67
N ASN A 111 -5.21 -4.62 6.58
CA ASN A 111 -6.40 -5.42 6.27
C ASN A 111 -7.34 -5.64 7.47
N GLY A 112 -7.18 -4.89 8.57
CA GLY A 112 -8.08 -4.90 9.72
C GLY A 112 -7.69 -5.88 10.81
N ALA A 113 -6.48 -6.43 10.78
CA ALA A 113 -5.92 -7.32 11.81
C ALA A 113 -6.86 -8.53 12.13
N LEU A 114 -7.39 -9.16 11.10
CA LEU A 114 -8.39 -10.23 11.20
C LEU A 114 -7.83 -11.51 11.84
N ASN A 115 -8.70 -12.27 12.52
CA ASN A 115 -8.40 -13.60 13.05
C ASN A 115 -8.78 -14.67 12.02
N ASN A 116 -7.97 -14.88 11.04
CA ASN A 116 -8.21 -15.78 9.91
C ASN A 116 -7.10 -16.81 9.73
#